data_33bbe33b7050652cb18eb0a141cf20f8
#
_entry.id   33bbe33b7050652cb18eb0a141cf20f8
#
_cell.length_a   1.000
_cell.length_b   1.000
_cell.length_c   1.000
_cell.angle_alpha   90.00
_cell.angle_beta   90.00
_cell.angle_gamma   90.00
#
_symmetry.space_group_name_H-M   'P 1'
#
loop_
_entity.id
_entity.type
_entity.pdbx_description
1 polymer ?
#
loop_
_entity_poly.entity_id
_entity_poly.type
_entity_poly.pdbx_seq_one_letter_code
_entity_poly.pdbx_strand_id
1 'polypeptide(L)'
;MRLIQGAEAPLFYAHTANKMNVSEIKDAIGGEIAARGCFLVDVSVSKDNDIVLTIESENGKIELDDCVSLSRYFETKFDREVEDYSLTVSSAGLDQPFKVVRQYLKAVGTKVEVQLKGGKKMVAVLEAADEESITLKYSQKEAVEGKKKKEIVEHNDRFTMDQVNAVRPFIEFKD
;
A
#
# COMPACT_ATOMS: atom_id res chain seq x y z
N MET A 1 -10.72 38.14 61.19
CA MET A 1 -11.68 37.55 60.27
C MET A 1 -11.41 38.09 58.85
N ARG A 2 -10.63 37.37 58.07
CA ARG A 2 -10.47 37.59 56.63
C ARG A 2 -10.10 36.26 55.96
N LEU A 3 -11.03 35.77 55.18
CA LEU A 3 -10.88 34.63 54.29
C LEU A 3 -9.90 35.00 53.18
N ILE A 4 -8.83 34.24 53.06
CA ILE A 4 -7.96 34.32 51.88
C ILE A 4 -8.43 33.22 50.94
N GLN A 5 -9.03 33.62 49.83
CA GLN A 5 -9.41 32.78 48.74
C GLN A 5 -8.17 32.09 48.19
N GLY A 6 -8.28 30.74 48.10
CA GLY A 6 -7.27 29.90 47.49
C GLY A 6 -7.14 30.23 46.00
N ALA A 7 -5.92 30.48 45.57
CA ALA A 7 -5.58 30.50 44.18
C ALA A 7 -5.80 29.10 43.60
N GLU A 8 -6.78 28.99 42.69
CA GLU A 8 -6.91 27.79 41.85
C GLU A 8 -5.65 27.70 41.00
N ALA A 9 -4.87 26.64 41.21
CA ALA A 9 -3.78 26.27 40.30
C ALA A 9 -4.38 26.00 38.95
N PRO A 10 -3.77 26.53 37.83
CA PRO A 10 -4.24 26.19 36.51
C PRO A 10 -4.14 24.68 36.33
N LEU A 11 -5.28 24.07 36.03
CA LEU A 11 -5.33 22.71 35.52
C LEU A 11 -4.48 22.67 34.26
N PHE A 12 -3.25 22.17 34.40
CA PHE A 12 -2.51 21.66 33.27
C PHE A 12 -3.33 20.49 32.72
N TYR A 13 -4.15 20.75 31.71
CA TYR A 13 -4.58 19.72 30.81
C TYR A 13 -3.30 19.14 30.23
N ALA A 14 -2.88 17.99 30.75
CA ALA A 14 -1.98 17.12 30.06
C ALA A 14 -2.70 16.79 28.73
N HIS A 15 -2.30 17.48 27.65
CA HIS A 15 -2.56 17.01 26.31
C HIS A 15 -1.89 15.65 26.23
N THR A 16 -2.63 14.60 26.54
CA THR A 16 -2.31 13.28 26.00
C THR A 16 -2.47 13.47 24.51
N ALA A 17 -1.34 13.64 23.81
CA ALA A 17 -1.30 13.66 22.38
C ALA A 17 -2.07 12.43 21.89
N ASN A 18 -3.30 12.64 21.45
CA ASN A 18 -4.16 11.59 20.98
C ASN A 18 -3.58 11.21 19.61
N LYS A 19 -2.99 10.03 19.53
CA LYS A 19 -2.43 9.56 18.26
C LYS A 19 -3.54 9.45 17.24
N MET A 20 -3.39 10.11 16.10
CA MET A 20 -4.36 10.05 15.00
C MET A 20 -4.62 8.60 14.61
N ASN A 21 -5.90 8.24 14.54
CA ASN A 21 -6.33 6.86 14.34
C ASN A 21 -6.36 6.53 12.85
N VAL A 22 -5.64 5.48 12.46
CA VAL A 22 -5.58 4.98 11.07
C VAL A 22 -6.98 4.64 10.52
N SER A 23 -7.88 4.10 11.34
CA SER A 23 -9.24 3.76 10.89
C SER A 23 -10.04 5.03 10.59
N GLU A 24 -9.99 6.03 11.46
CA GLU A 24 -10.67 7.32 11.26
C GLU A 24 -10.14 8.02 10.00
N ILE A 25 -8.83 7.98 9.77
CA ILE A 25 -8.23 8.52 8.55
C ILE A 25 -8.79 7.81 7.31
N LYS A 26 -8.78 6.47 7.29
CA LYS A 26 -9.30 5.67 6.18
C LYS A 26 -10.76 5.99 5.88
N ASP A 27 -11.59 6.09 6.91
CA ASP A 27 -13.02 6.38 6.78
C ASP A 27 -13.26 7.80 6.25
N ALA A 28 -12.48 8.78 6.73
CA ALA A 28 -12.64 10.16 6.33
C ALA A 28 -12.24 10.44 4.87
N ILE A 29 -11.20 9.76 4.36
CA ILE A 29 -10.62 10.05 3.03
C ILE A 29 -11.02 9.04 1.95
N GLY A 30 -11.53 7.87 2.33
CA GLY A 30 -11.80 6.77 1.38
C GLY A 30 -12.73 7.16 0.23
N GLY A 31 -13.79 7.92 0.52
CA GLY A 31 -14.72 8.41 -0.48
C GLY A 31 -14.09 9.38 -1.48
N GLU A 32 -13.24 10.28 -1.01
CA GLU A 32 -12.54 11.25 -1.87
C GLU A 32 -11.50 10.56 -2.77
N ILE A 33 -10.76 9.59 -2.24
CA ILE A 33 -9.82 8.78 -3.02
C ILE A 33 -10.55 8.05 -4.15
N ALA A 34 -11.68 7.39 -3.84
CA ALA A 34 -12.48 6.68 -4.82
C ALA A 34 -13.08 7.60 -5.88
N ALA A 35 -13.56 8.79 -5.49
CA ALA A 35 -14.10 9.79 -6.41
C ALA A 35 -13.08 10.28 -7.45
N ARG A 36 -11.77 10.16 -7.14
CA ARG A 36 -10.67 10.49 -8.05
C ARG A 36 -10.22 9.31 -8.92
N GLY A 37 -10.92 8.17 -8.88
CA GLY A 37 -10.50 6.95 -9.57
C GLY A 37 -9.19 6.38 -9.02
N CYS A 38 -8.98 6.56 -7.73
CA CYS A 38 -7.81 6.06 -6.99
C CYS A 38 -8.24 5.11 -5.88
N PHE A 39 -7.30 4.38 -5.34
CA PHE A 39 -7.50 3.57 -4.14
C PHE A 39 -6.34 3.70 -3.16
N LEU A 40 -6.66 3.48 -1.90
CA LEU A 40 -5.70 3.53 -0.82
C LEU A 40 -4.91 2.21 -0.77
N VAL A 41 -3.58 2.33 -0.79
CA VAL A 41 -2.65 1.20 -0.66
C VAL A 41 -2.22 1.03 0.79
N ASP A 42 -1.86 2.14 1.44
CA ASP A 42 -1.37 2.10 2.82
C ASP A 42 -1.61 3.42 3.55
N VAL A 43 -1.77 3.33 4.86
CA VAL A 43 -1.77 4.47 5.80
C VAL A 43 -0.85 4.13 6.94
N SER A 44 0.17 4.95 7.16
CA SER A 44 1.00 4.85 8.34
C SER A 44 0.94 6.14 9.16
N VAL A 45 0.97 6.01 10.47
CA VAL A 45 1.02 7.13 11.42
C VAL A 45 2.13 6.85 12.41
N SER A 46 3.13 7.73 12.46
CA SER A 46 4.25 7.63 13.41
C SER A 46 3.82 7.98 14.84
N LYS A 47 4.75 7.90 15.78
CA LYS A 47 4.49 8.34 17.17
C LYS A 47 4.31 9.85 17.28
N ASP A 48 4.88 10.59 16.34
CA ASP A 48 4.86 12.06 16.30
C ASP A 48 3.80 12.59 15.32
N ASN A 49 2.80 11.74 14.98
CA ASN A 49 1.73 12.03 14.01
C ASN A 49 2.24 12.39 12.59
N ASP A 50 3.37 11.81 12.16
CA ASP A 50 3.73 11.85 10.75
C ASP A 50 2.86 10.83 10.00
N ILE A 51 2.01 11.33 9.14
CA ILE A 51 1.05 10.56 8.38
C ILE A 51 1.57 10.38 6.96
N VAL A 52 1.64 9.14 6.51
CA VAL A 52 1.95 8.82 5.12
C VAL A 52 0.76 8.08 4.51
N LEU A 53 0.17 8.68 3.49
CA LEU A 53 -0.87 8.09 2.66
C LEU A 53 -0.25 7.61 1.36
N THR A 54 -0.35 6.32 1.09
CA THR A 54 0.06 5.74 -0.19
C THR A 54 -1.18 5.40 -1.00
N ILE A 55 -1.30 6.00 -2.17
CA ILE A 55 -2.43 5.81 -3.09
C ILE A 55 -1.97 5.27 -4.43
N GLU A 56 -2.89 4.67 -5.17
CA GLU A 56 -2.66 4.21 -6.53
C GLU A 56 -3.89 4.49 -7.39
N SER A 57 -3.67 4.79 -8.69
CA SER A 57 -4.76 5.00 -9.65
C SER A 57 -5.35 3.67 -10.11
N GLU A 58 -6.67 3.59 -10.27
CA GLU A 58 -7.35 2.43 -10.86
C GLU A 58 -6.90 2.17 -12.30
N ASN A 59 -6.73 3.24 -13.08
CA ASN A 59 -6.49 3.16 -14.52
C ASN A 59 -5.34 4.08 -14.95
N GLY A 60 -4.12 3.79 -14.52
CA GLY A 60 -2.99 4.61 -14.96
C GLY A 60 -2.00 4.92 -13.85
N LYS A 61 -1.49 6.15 -13.86
CA LYS A 61 -0.53 6.66 -12.88
C LYS A 61 -1.19 7.71 -11.99
N ILE A 62 -0.67 7.88 -10.81
CA ILE A 62 -1.03 9.01 -9.93
C ILE A 62 -0.38 10.27 -10.50
N GLU A 63 -1.19 11.29 -10.66
CA GLU A 63 -0.73 12.64 -11.01
C GLU A 63 -0.40 13.44 -9.74
N LEU A 64 0.46 14.45 -9.86
CA LEU A 64 0.81 15.31 -8.72
C LEU A 64 -0.43 16.02 -8.16
N ASP A 65 -1.35 16.40 -9.05
CA ASP A 65 -2.60 17.08 -8.66
C ASP A 65 -3.52 16.20 -7.82
N ASP A 66 -3.48 14.88 -7.98
CA ASP A 66 -4.21 13.94 -7.12
C ASP A 66 -3.69 14.00 -5.69
N CYS A 67 -2.36 13.98 -5.52
CA CYS A 67 -1.72 14.08 -4.21
C CYS A 67 -2.01 15.42 -3.54
N VAL A 68 -1.88 16.53 -4.28
CA VAL A 68 -2.14 17.89 -3.75
C VAL A 68 -3.59 18.04 -3.34
N SER A 69 -4.50 17.59 -4.19
CA SER A 69 -5.95 17.71 -3.92
C SER A 69 -6.36 16.86 -2.72
N LEU A 70 -5.82 15.64 -2.59
CA LEU A 70 -6.09 14.79 -1.44
C LEU A 70 -5.50 15.39 -0.15
N SER A 71 -4.32 16.00 -0.22
CA SER A 71 -3.73 16.71 0.93
C SER A 71 -4.63 17.85 1.42
N ARG A 72 -5.14 18.66 0.49
CA ARG A 72 -6.08 19.76 0.82
C ARG A 72 -7.38 19.22 1.40
N TYR A 73 -7.91 18.14 0.84
CA TYR A 73 -9.12 17.52 1.38
C TYR A 73 -8.91 17.00 2.79
N PHE A 74 -7.76 16.35 3.04
CA PHE A 74 -7.39 15.87 4.36
C PHE A 74 -7.40 16.99 5.41
N GLU A 75 -6.83 18.15 5.08
CA GLU A 75 -6.80 19.33 5.94
C GLU A 75 -8.19 19.89 6.25
N THR A 76 -9.21 19.64 5.41
CA THR A 76 -10.60 20.00 5.72
C THR A 76 -11.25 19.06 6.75
N LYS A 77 -10.68 17.86 6.95
CA LYS A 77 -11.21 16.85 7.88
C LYS A 77 -10.49 16.83 9.21
N PHE A 78 -9.21 17.18 9.20
CA PHE A 78 -8.33 17.12 10.36
C PHE A 78 -7.68 18.49 10.57
N ASP A 79 -8.06 19.15 11.67
CA ASP A 79 -7.58 20.48 12.00
C ASP A 79 -6.24 20.39 12.75
N ARG A 80 -5.19 20.98 12.18
CA ARG A 80 -3.84 21.04 12.77
C ARG A 80 -3.78 21.82 14.08
N GLU A 81 -4.70 22.74 14.33
CA GLU A 81 -4.76 23.49 15.58
C GLU A 81 -5.31 22.63 16.73
N VAL A 82 -6.10 21.59 16.39
CA VAL A 82 -6.63 20.63 17.38
C VAL A 82 -5.61 19.54 17.66
N GLU A 83 -4.98 19.02 16.62
CA GLU A 83 -3.96 17.98 16.72
C GLU A 83 -2.90 18.20 15.64
N ASP A 84 -1.66 18.47 16.06
CA ASP A 84 -0.57 18.72 15.12
C ASP A 84 -0.13 17.41 14.43
N TYR A 85 0.09 17.50 13.12
CA TYR A 85 0.53 16.37 12.29
C TYR A 85 1.33 16.85 11.08
N SER A 86 2.19 15.98 10.54
CA SER A 86 2.70 16.13 9.18
C SER A 86 1.96 15.17 8.24
N LEU A 87 1.76 15.57 6.99
CA LEU A 87 1.07 14.77 5.99
C LEU A 87 1.92 14.64 4.73
N THR A 88 2.18 13.40 4.33
CA THR A 88 2.75 13.05 3.03
C THR A 88 1.76 12.20 2.26
N VAL A 89 1.41 12.63 1.06
CA VAL A 89 0.63 11.84 0.09
C VAL A 89 1.53 11.45 -1.05
N SER A 90 1.65 10.15 -1.33
CA SER A 90 2.52 9.60 -2.36
C SER A 90 1.86 8.47 -3.14
N SER A 91 2.36 8.23 -4.34
CA SER A 91 2.01 7.02 -5.09
C SER A 91 2.77 5.79 -4.56
N ALA A 92 2.21 4.60 -4.78
CA ALA A 92 2.94 3.35 -4.56
C ALA A 92 4.14 3.28 -5.51
N GLY A 93 5.33 2.98 -4.98
CA GLY A 93 6.54 2.84 -5.77
C GLY A 93 6.49 1.60 -6.67
N LEU A 94 7.03 1.71 -7.88
CA LEU A 94 7.08 0.59 -8.85
C LEU A 94 7.97 -0.58 -8.38
N ASP A 95 8.88 -0.32 -7.45
CA ASP A 95 9.79 -1.29 -6.85
C ASP A 95 9.23 -1.94 -5.57
N GLN A 96 8.09 -1.43 -5.08
CA GLN A 96 7.49 -1.89 -3.84
C GLN A 96 6.60 -3.11 -4.06
N PRO A 97 6.59 -4.07 -3.11
CA PRO A 97 5.66 -5.18 -3.15
C PRO A 97 4.21 -4.71 -3.06
N PHE A 98 3.32 -5.41 -3.74
CA PHE A 98 1.89 -5.21 -3.61
C PHE A 98 1.44 -5.47 -2.16
N LYS A 99 0.58 -4.59 -1.65
CA LYS A 99 0.06 -4.65 -0.28
C LYS A 99 -1.44 -4.97 -0.23
N VAL A 100 -2.17 -4.61 -1.28
CA VAL A 100 -3.63 -4.77 -1.34
C VAL A 100 -4.05 -5.52 -2.60
N VAL A 101 -5.15 -6.26 -2.52
CA VAL A 101 -5.67 -7.08 -3.63
C VAL A 101 -5.89 -6.27 -4.91
N ARG A 102 -6.31 -5.03 -4.79
CA ARG A 102 -6.50 -4.13 -5.95
C ARG A 102 -5.26 -3.94 -6.80
N GLN A 103 -4.07 -3.93 -6.21
CA GLN A 103 -2.81 -3.87 -6.95
C GLN A 103 -2.57 -5.13 -7.78
N TYR A 104 -2.89 -6.30 -7.21
CA TYR A 104 -2.83 -7.57 -7.95
C TYR A 104 -3.82 -7.59 -9.10
N LEU A 105 -5.07 -7.19 -8.86
CA LEU A 105 -6.10 -7.15 -9.91
C LEU A 105 -5.73 -6.22 -11.06
N LYS A 106 -5.14 -5.06 -10.75
CA LYS A 106 -4.63 -4.12 -11.74
C LYS A 106 -3.46 -4.69 -12.54
N ALA A 107 -2.63 -5.55 -11.93
CA ALA A 107 -1.46 -6.17 -12.55
C ALA A 107 -1.79 -7.44 -13.36
N VAL A 108 -3.02 -7.92 -13.35
CA VAL A 108 -3.45 -9.07 -14.17
C VAL A 108 -3.14 -8.82 -15.66
N GLY A 109 -2.55 -9.81 -16.31
CA GLY A 109 -2.08 -9.73 -17.70
C GLY A 109 -0.68 -9.14 -17.87
N THR A 110 -0.04 -8.67 -16.80
CA THR A 110 1.31 -8.10 -16.83
C THR A 110 2.36 -9.03 -16.23
N LYS A 111 3.63 -8.78 -16.55
CA LYS A 111 4.75 -9.46 -15.91
C LYS A 111 4.96 -8.94 -14.50
N VAL A 112 5.16 -9.84 -13.57
CA VAL A 112 5.46 -9.57 -12.16
C VAL A 112 6.68 -10.35 -11.71
N GLU A 113 7.42 -9.79 -10.76
CA GLU A 113 8.44 -10.53 -10.02
C GLU A 113 7.80 -11.10 -8.77
N VAL A 114 7.89 -12.41 -8.60
CA VAL A 114 7.29 -13.15 -7.48
C VAL A 114 8.40 -13.77 -6.64
N GLN A 115 8.32 -13.56 -5.35
CA GLN A 115 9.12 -14.26 -4.36
C GLN A 115 8.22 -15.17 -3.54
N LEU A 116 8.47 -16.47 -3.61
CA LEU A 116 7.76 -17.47 -2.81
C LEU A 116 8.41 -17.63 -1.42
N LYS A 117 7.63 -18.08 -0.46
CA LYS A 117 8.17 -18.55 0.82
C LYS A 117 9.08 -19.75 0.53
N GLY A 118 10.27 -19.76 1.11
CA GLY A 118 11.32 -20.73 0.74
C GLY A 118 12.39 -20.16 -0.19
N GLY A 119 12.25 -18.88 -0.61
CA GLY A 119 13.29 -18.12 -1.28
C GLY A 119 13.31 -18.20 -2.81
N LYS A 120 12.46 -19.03 -3.43
CA LYS A 120 12.38 -19.10 -4.90
C LYS A 120 11.85 -17.76 -5.44
N LYS A 121 12.61 -17.17 -6.38
CA LYS A 121 12.21 -15.98 -7.13
C LYS A 121 11.94 -16.35 -8.57
N MET A 122 10.93 -15.75 -9.18
CA MET A 122 10.60 -15.94 -10.58
C MET A 122 9.97 -14.69 -11.18
N VAL A 123 10.08 -14.55 -12.50
CA VAL A 123 9.30 -13.61 -13.30
C VAL A 123 8.21 -14.41 -14.01
N ALA A 124 6.98 -13.96 -13.87
CA ALA A 124 5.80 -14.63 -14.40
C ALA A 124 4.78 -13.61 -14.90
N VAL A 125 3.86 -14.04 -15.75
CA VAL A 125 2.66 -13.26 -16.07
C VAL A 125 1.61 -13.59 -15.01
N LEU A 126 1.03 -12.57 -14.39
CA LEU A 126 -0.07 -12.72 -13.45
C LEU A 126 -1.37 -12.92 -14.25
N GLU A 127 -1.88 -14.15 -14.30
CA GLU A 127 -3.08 -14.51 -15.06
C GLU A 127 -4.37 -14.19 -14.31
N ALA A 128 -4.38 -14.40 -13.00
CA ALA A 128 -5.49 -14.12 -12.12
C ALA A 128 -5.03 -13.85 -10.70
N ALA A 129 -5.83 -13.11 -9.94
CA ALA A 129 -5.61 -12.87 -8.52
C ALA A 129 -6.94 -12.69 -7.79
N ASP A 130 -6.99 -13.14 -6.55
CA ASP A 130 -8.05 -12.91 -5.58
C ASP A 130 -7.46 -12.71 -4.18
N GLU A 131 -8.29 -12.63 -3.15
CA GLU A 131 -7.85 -12.43 -1.76
C GLU A 131 -7.04 -13.61 -1.21
N GLU A 132 -7.22 -14.81 -1.76
CA GLU A 132 -6.65 -16.05 -1.26
C GLU A 132 -5.47 -16.56 -2.09
N SER A 133 -5.42 -16.20 -3.38
CA SER A 133 -4.50 -16.83 -4.33
C SER A 133 -4.15 -15.98 -5.54
N ILE A 134 -3.07 -16.37 -6.20
CA ILE A 134 -2.66 -15.86 -7.51
C ILE A 134 -2.41 -17.01 -8.47
N THR A 135 -2.68 -16.80 -9.75
CA THR A 135 -2.33 -17.73 -10.83
C THR A 135 -1.22 -17.12 -11.67
N LEU A 136 -0.14 -17.86 -11.84
CA LEU A 136 1.08 -17.42 -12.51
C LEU A 136 1.36 -18.28 -13.73
N LYS A 137 1.60 -17.62 -14.87
CA LYS A 137 2.12 -18.27 -16.07
C LYS A 137 3.60 -17.93 -16.23
N TYR A 138 4.43 -18.94 -16.28
CA TYR A 138 5.89 -18.79 -16.39
C TYR A 138 6.53 -19.92 -17.17
N SER A 139 7.75 -19.71 -17.65
CA SER A 139 8.52 -20.73 -18.34
C SER A 139 9.75 -21.08 -17.53
N GLN A 140 10.03 -22.37 -17.40
CA GLN A 140 11.17 -22.88 -16.67
C GLN A 140 11.92 -23.92 -17.53
N LYS A 141 13.27 -23.90 -17.44
CA LYS A 141 14.09 -24.92 -18.08
C LYS A 141 14.12 -26.19 -17.22
N GLU A 142 13.57 -27.27 -17.73
CA GLU A 142 13.48 -28.55 -17.03
C GLU A 142 14.16 -29.65 -17.78
N ALA A 143 14.64 -30.68 -17.03
CA ALA A 143 15.12 -31.92 -17.61
C ALA A 143 13.91 -32.73 -18.05
N VAL A 144 13.82 -33.03 -19.33
CA VAL A 144 12.79 -33.92 -19.89
C VAL A 144 13.35 -35.31 -20.01
N GLU A 145 12.59 -36.29 -19.56
CA GLU A 145 12.98 -37.72 -19.60
C GLU A 145 13.32 -38.16 -21.02
N GLY A 146 14.48 -38.75 -21.19
CA GLY A 146 15.00 -39.19 -22.49
C GLY A 146 15.75 -38.13 -23.30
N LYS A 147 15.90 -36.90 -22.83
CA LYS A 147 16.65 -35.84 -23.53
C LYS A 147 17.87 -35.39 -22.72
N LYS A 148 19.01 -35.22 -23.40
CA LYS A 148 20.25 -34.73 -22.77
C LYS A 148 20.26 -33.23 -22.49
N LYS A 149 19.36 -32.45 -23.09
CA LYS A 149 19.26 -30.99 -22.94
C LYS A 149 17.97 -30.65 -22.22
N LYS A 150 18.05 -29.65 -21.32
CA LYS A 150 16.86 -29.05 -20.68
C LYS A 150 16.00 -28.32 -21.70
N GLU A 151 14.73 -28.53 -21.67
CA GLU A 151 13.75 -27.85 -22.51
C GLU A 151 13.02 -26.75 -21.70
N ILE A 152 12.47 -25.77 -22.43
CA ILE A 152 11.62 -24.74 -21.81
C ILE A 152 10.21 -25.33 -21.71
N VAL A 153 9.71 -25.43 -20.48
CA VAL A 153 8.36 -25.91 -20.19
C VAL A 153 7.56 -24.72 -19.67
N GLU A 154 6.36 -24.53 -20.22
CA GLU A 154 5.42 -23.54 -19.71
C GLU A 154 4.61 -24.15 -18.57
N HIS A 155 4.45 -23.35 -17.50
CA HIS A 155 3.66 -23.67 -16.34
C HIS A 155 2.55 -22.64 -16.17
N ASN A 156 1.42 -23.12 -15.66
CA ASN A 156 0.32 -22.26 -15.23
C ASN A 156 -0.15 -22.80 -13.87
N ASP A 157 0.40 -22.21 -12.80
CA ASP A 157 0.22 -22.70 -11.45
C ASP A 157 -0.49 -21.70 -10.56
N ARG A 158 -1.36 -22.20 -9.69
CA ARG A 158 -2.02 -21.41 -8.65
C ARG A 158 -1.23 -21.52 -7.34
N PHE A 159 -0.95 -20.35 -6.76
CA PHE A 159 -0.28 -20.22 -5.47
C PHE A 159 -1.23 -19.51 -4.49
N THR A 160 -1.36 -20.06 -3.29
CA THR A 160 -2.09 -19.40 -2.21
C THR A 160 -1.26 -18.24 -1.62
N MET A 161 -1.89 -17.21 -1.07
CA MET A 161 -1.20 -16.04 -0.53
C MET A 161 -0.24 -16.39 0.61
N ASP A 162 -0.50 -17.48 1.34
CA ASP A 162 0.40 -18.00 2.38
C ASP A 162 1.69 -18.61 1.81
N GLN A 163 1.72 -19.01 0.54
CA GLN A 163 2.92 -19.49 -0.17
C GLN A 163 3.75 -18.36 -0.79
N VAL A 164 3.15 -17.16 -0.89
CA VAL A 164 3.77 -15.99 -1.50
C VAL A 164 4.39 -15.12 -0.41
N ASN A 165 5.64 -14.70 -0.62
CA ASN A 165 6.30 -13.73 0.25
C ASN A 165 6.13 -12.30 -0.26
N ALA A 166 6.33 -12.06 -1.55
CA ALA A 166 6.17 -10.77 -2.18
C ALA A 166 5.88 -10.90 -3.68
N VAL A 167 5.07 -9.99 -4.20
CA VAL A 167 4.87 -9.77 -5.64
C VAL A 167 5.04 -8.29 -5.92
N ARG A 168 5.76 -7.96 -6.98
CA ARG A 168 5.96 -6.57 -7.42
C ARG A 168 5.91 -6.49 -8.94
N PRO A 169 5.67 -5.31 -9.52
CA PRO A 169 5.76 -5.11 -10.97
C PRO A 169 7.15 -5.51 -11.47
N PHE A 170 7.19 -6.21 -12.61
CA PHE A 170 8.46 -6.46 -13.29
C PHE A 170 8.79 -5.28 -14.19
N ILE A 171 9.91 -4.61 -13.94
CA ILE A 171 10.37 -3.47 -14.72
C ILE A 171 11.39 -3.97 -15.74
N GLU A 172 11.01 -3.93 -17.03
CA GLU A 172 11.97 -4.15 -18.11
C GLU A 172 12.75 -2.84 -18.34
N PHE A 173 14.01 -2.83 -17.99
CA PHE A 173 14.92 -1.78 -18.44
C PHE A 173 15.20 -2.05 -19.93
N LYS A 174 14.72 -1.18 -20.80
CA LYS A 174 15.16 -1.17 -22.19
C LYS A 174 16.50 -0.45 -22.23
N ASP A 175 17.55 -1.20 -22.60
CA ASP A 175 18.85 -0.65 -22.96
C ASP A 175 18.75 0.19 -24.23
#